data_7b3304ea44498398cb682f2164823e84
#
_entry.id   7b3304ea44498398cb682f2164823e84
#
_cell.length_a   1.000
_cell.length_b   1.000
_cell.length_c   1.000
_cell.angle_alpha   90.00
_cell.angle_beta   90.00
_cell.angle_gamma   90.00
#
_symmetry.space_group_name_H-M   'P 1'
#
loop_
_entity.id
_entity.type
_entity.pdbx_description
1 polymer ?
#
loop_
_entity_poly.entity_id
_entity_poly.type
_entity_poly.pdbx_seq_one_letter_code
_entity_poly.pdbx_strand_id
1 'polypeptide(L)'
;PPVGDISISTIVPVPQVIDLGTGARIPRLVLREASVREVLSLLARTAGLNLVYSDEAEDSVTPIVSLDLQNESVQDTFNYILQLSGLKASRNDQTILVGGSLPDSARNIVTRTFRLNQVNAGDAATFLASQGAAVQILTQTDADITNRETGEVIGTRPLPAELTTLTAEQDEEGETTFLLRGLAIATDPRLNSITIIGPINEVEIATSFLVQLDARRRQVAINVKVIDVNLTSNDIFGTSFSFGINDTSFINQFGVGILSLGGSDTTTPSSANLPSTGIGTGLATIPGVSQFDVGRRFLAQLQAAVVSNNAKIITDPTLIVQEGQQAAVRLFQEVVTNIRTEQTIAGGAITTTITVEKEPAGLILGIEVDRIDDNGFVSFTVNPEITAIGDTQNIQAAGISNTIALLSERSLSSGLVRLRDGQTLVLTGIIQEQERVVTSKVPILGDLPIIGSLFRSTDRDNTRAEVIVLVTPRIMDDSQPYNDFNYSYIPNSDVRQRLQGENAIPNIPQ
;
A
#
# COMPACT_ATOMS: atom_id res chain seq x y z
N PRO A 1 6.00 -18.35 -24.08
CA PRO A 1 5.97 -17.20 -23.23
C PRO A 1 7.38 -16.67 -23.08
N PRO A 2 7.64 -15.39 -23.38
CA PRO A 2 8.94 -14.82 -23.12
C PRO A 2 9.20 -14.92 -21.62
N VAL A 3 10.29 -15.53 -21.26
CA VAL A 3 10.85 -15.50 -19.93
C VAL A 3 11.26 -14.05 -19.73
N GLY A 4 10.89 -13.44 -18.58
CA GLY A 4 11.22 -12.05 -18.30
C GLY A 4 12.69 -11.79 -18.59
N ASP A 5 12.95 -10.74 -19.34
CA ASP A 5 14.32 -10.35 -19.68
C ASP A 5 15.02 -9.93 -18.38
N ILE A 6 16.01 -10.72 -18.00
CA ILE A 6 16.98 -10.30 -17.00
C ILE A 6 17.86 -9.27 -17.70
N SER A 7 17.77 -8.02 -17.30
CA SER A 7 18.70 -6.99 -17.75
C SER A 7 20.09 -7.33 -17.22
N ILE A 8 20.96 -7.86 -18.09
CA ILE A 8 22.33 -8.17 -17.76
C ILE A 8 23.18 -6.95 -18.13
N SER A 9 23.72 -6.27 -17.12
CA SER A 9 24.74 -5.25 -17.31
C SER A 9 26.10 -5.87 -16.97
N THR A 10 26.96 -6.01 -17.99
CA THR A 10 28.32 -6.50 -17.79
C THR A 10 29.25 -5.29 -17.70
N ILE A 11 29.74 -5.00 -16.51
CA ILE A 11 30.78 -4.00 -16.30
C ILE A 11 32.11 -4.75 -16.31
N VAL A 12 32.90 -4.53 -17.36
CA VAL A 12 34.26 -5.08 -17.45
C VAL A 12 35.20 -4.03 -16.90
N PRO A 13 35.86 -4.24 -15.74
CA PRO A 13 36.88 -3.33 -15.27
C PRO A 13 38.03 -3.30 -16.30
N VAL A 14 38.28 -2.13 -16.86
CA VAL A 14 39.41 -1.95 -17.76
C VAL A 14 40.65 -1.80 -16.87
N PRO A 15 41.66 -2.66 -17.03
CA PRO A 15 42.89 -2.55 -16.26
C PRO A 15 43.56 -1.20 -16.54
N GLN A 16 44.14 -0.60 -15.51
CA GLN A 16 44.86 0.65 -15.64
C GLN A 16 46.09 0.48 -16.53
N VAL A 17 45.96 0.92 -17.77
CA VAL A 17 47.04 0.83 -18.75
C VAL A 17 47.78 2.15 -18.81
N ILE A 18 49.11 2.11 -18.61
CA ILE A 18 49.97 3.28 -18.77
C ILE A 18 50.38 3.38 -20.22
N ASP A 19 50.08 4.52 -20.84
CA ASP A 19 50.54 4.82 -22.19
C ASP A 19 52.00 5.33 -22.15
N LEU A 20 52.90 4.54 -22.73
CA LEU A 20 54.30 4.93 -22.86
C LEU A 20 54.56 5.87 -24.04
N GLY A 21 53.56 6.12 -24.89
CA GLY A 21 53.69 6.97 -26.08
C GLY A 21 54.67 6.42 -27.13
N THR A 22 54.97 5.10 -27.09
CA THR A 22 55.91 4.45 -28.02
C THR A 22 55.23 3.32 -28.77
N GLY A 23 55.46 3.27 -30.06
CA GLY A 23 55.07 2.10 -30.92
C GLY A 23 56.15 1.04 -31.04
N ALA A 24 57.24 1.11 -30.25
CA ALA A 24 58.33 0.17 -30.32
C ALA A 24 57.89 -1.25 -29.95
N ARG A 25 58.32 -2.25 -30.70
CA ARG A 25 58.03 -3.65 -30.42
C ARG A 25 59.30 -4.40 -30.05
N ILE A 26 59.15 -5.32 -29.14
CA ILE A 26 60.24 -6.21 -28.69
C ILE A 26 60.11 -7.51 -29.47
N PRO A 27 61.12 -7.87 -30.33
CA PRO A 27 61.02 -9.09 -31.13
C PRO A 27 60.95 -10.34 -30.28
N ARG A 28 61.73 -10.40 -29.19
CA ARG A 28 61.67 -11.46 -28.19
C ARG A 28 62.25 -10.96 -26.87
N LEU A 29 61.54 -11.21 -25.76
CA LEU A 29 61.99 -10.93 -24.39
C LEU A 29 61.86 -12.21 -23.57
N VAL A 30 62.96 -12.71 -23.07
CA VAL A 30 63.00 -13.88 -22.18
C VAL A 30 63.62 -13.43 -20.86
N LEU A 31 62.82 -13.44 -19.82
CA LEU A 31 63.24 -13.10 -18.46
C LEU A 31 63.09 -14.35 -17.59
N ARG A 32 64.12 -14.64 -16.78
CA ARG A 32 64.10 -15.70 -15.78
C ARG A 32 64.57 -15.13 -14.48
N GLU A 33 63.67 -15.17 -13.46
CA GLU A 33 63.98 -14.67 -12.12
C GLU A 33 64.57 -13.25 -12.14
N ALA A 34 64.07 -12.39 -13.02
CA ALA A 34 64.56 -11.00 -13.15
C ALA A 34 63.89 -10.09 -12.16
N SER A 35 64.66 -9.14 -11.62
CA SER A 35 64.11 -8.07 -10.75
C SER A 35 63.18 -7.17 -11.55
N VAL A 36 61.91 -7.05 -11.08
CA VAL A 36 60.90 -6.16 -11.69
C VAL A 36 61.41 -4.75 -11.86
N ARG A 37 62.16 -4.21 -10.88
CA ARG A 37 62.79 -2.88 -10.92
C ARG A 37 63.70 -2.71 -12.13
N GLU A 38 64.59 -3.67 -12.38
CA GLU A 38 65.52 -3.61 -13.47
C GLU A 38 64.82 -3.72 -14.85
N VAL A 39 63.83 -4.59 -14.93
CA VAL A 39 63.08 -4.80 -16.18
C VAL A 39 62.25 -3.57 -16.52
N LEU A 40 61.51 -3.01 -15.56
CA LEU A 40 60.76 -1.78 -15.79
C LEU A 40 61.65 -0.59 -16.15
N SER A 41 62.85 -0.52 -15.55
CA SER A 41 63.82 0.52 -15.87
C SER A 41 64.35 0.39 -17.32
N LEU A 42 64.60 -0.85 -17.77
CA LEU A 42 65.03 -1.12 -19.13
C LEU A 42 63.93 -0.77 -20.16
N LEU A 43 62.67 -1.16 -19.87
CA LEU A 43 61.53 -0.88 -20.75
C LEU A 43 61.24 0.64 -20.82
N ALA A 44 61.26 1.35 -19.70
CA ALA A 44 61.08 2.80 -19.67
C ALA A 44 62.16 3.54 -20.45
N ARG A 45 63.41 3.10 -20.32
CA ARG A 45 64.55 3.68 -21.10
C ARG A 45 64.39 3.40 -22.58
N THR A 46 63.90 2.21 -22.96
CA THR A 46 63.62 1.86 -24.37
C THR A 46 62.50 2.73 -24.96
N ALA A 47 61.55 3.14 -24.12
CA ALA A 47 60.48 4.09 -24.45
C ALA A 47 60.94 5.56 -24.43
N GLY A 48 62.18 5.87 -23.98
CA GLY A 48 62.68 7.24 -23.84
C GLY A 48 62.16 7.99 -22.61
N LEU A 49 61.70 7.25 -21.62
CA LEU A 49 61.06 7.76 -20.41
C LEU A 49 61.96 7.55 -19.19
N ASN A 50 61.85 8.46 -18.20
CA ASN A 50 62.49 8.35 -16.89
C ASN A 50 61.62 7.52 -15.96
N LEU A 51 62.25 6.71 -15.10
CA LEU A 51 61.55 5.92 -14.10
C LEU A 51 61.98 6.31 -12.69
N VAL A 52 61.02 6.57 -11.80
CA VAL A 52 61.23 6.89 -10.39
C VAL A 52 60.44 5.92 -9.55
N TYR A 53 61.03 5.41 -8.49
CA TYR A 53 60.39 4.54 -7.53
C TYR A 53 60.03 5.31 -6.28
N SER A 54 58.81 5.03 -5.71
CA SER A 54 58.40 5.55 -4.43
C SER A 54 59.10 4.77 -3.31
N ASP A 55 59.68 5.46 -2.34
CA ASP A 55 60.60 4.93 -1.31
C ASP A 55 59.92 4.00 -0.27
N GLU A 56 58.63 3.83 -0.29
CA GLU A 56 57.95 2.87 0.62
C GLU A 56 58.25 1.39 0.34
N ALA A 57 59.10 1.09 -0.66
CA ALA A 57 59.43 -0.26 -1.07
C ALA A 57 60.78 -0.77 -0.57
N GLU A 58 61.46 -0.08 0.39
CA GLU A 58 62.79 -0.55 0.83
C GLU A 58 62.76 -1.82 1.69
N ASP A 59 61.65 -2.19 2.31
CA ASP A 59 61.52 -3.40 3.14
C ASP A 59 60.77 -4.57 2.48
N SER A 60 60.15 -4.41 1.29
CA SER A 60 59.52 -5.50 0.56
C SER A 60 60.47 -6.09 -0.48
N VAL A 61 60.69 -7.39 -0.40
CA VAL A 61 61.35 -8.24 -1.39
C VAL A 61 60.97 -7.79 -2.78
N THR A 62 61.96 -7.31 -3.56
CA THR A 62 61.71 -6.89 -4.96
C THR A 62 61.06 -8.05 -5.72
N PRO A 63 59.80 -7.88 -6.20
CA PRO A 63 59.12 -8.96 -6.89
C PRO A 63 59.98 -9.43 -8.09
N ILE A 64 60.07 -10.76 -8.21
CA ILE A 64 60.83 -11.42 -9.28
C ILE A 64 59.81 -11.82 -10.34
N VAL A 65 60.13 -11.61 -11.63
CA VAL A 65 59.25 -11.96 -12.73
C VAL A 65 59.98 -12.93 -13.70
N SER A 66 59.27 -13.96 -14.14
CA SER A 66 59.70 -14.85 -15.21
C SER A 66 58.70 -14.77 -16.36
N LEU A 67 59.17 -14.45 -17.58
CA LEU A 67 58.32 -14.06 -18.69
C LEU A 67 58.99 -14.42 -20.02
N ASP A 68 58.28 -15.02 -20.98
CA ASP A 68 58.72 -15.23 -22.35
C ASP A 68 57.69 -14.64 -23.30
N LEU A 69 58.01 -13.51 -23.91
CA LEU A 69 57.16 -12.77 -24.84
C LEU A 69 57.82 -12.67 -26.22
N GLN A 70 57.02 -12.76 -27.27
CA GLN A 70 57.45 -12.63 -28.64
C GLN A 70 56.58 -11.64 -29.40
N ASN A 71 57.26 -10.66 -30.08
CA ASN A 71 56.63 -9.66 -30.92
C ASN A 71 55.55 -8.77 -30.20
N GLU A 72 55.78 -8.52 -28.92
CA GLU A 72 54.90 -7.66 -28.10
C GLU A 72 55.36 -6.20 -28.12
N SER A 73 54.42 -5.27 -27.86
CA SER A 73 54.77 -3.86 -27.68
C SER A 73 55.49 -3.63 -26.35
N VAL A 74 56.39 -2.64 -26.32
CA VAL A 74 57.06 -2.22 -25.08
C VAL A 74 56.03 -1.81 -24.03
N GLN A 75 54.96 -1.15 -24.45
CA GLN A 75 53.86 -0.69 -23.60
C GLN A 75 53.11 -1.84 -22.96
N ASP A 76 52.69 -2.84 -23.76
CA ASP A 76 51.94 -3.97 -23.23
C ASP A 76 52.83 -4.81 -22.31
N THR A 77 54.09 -5.01 -22.65
CA THR A 77 55.07 -5.70 -21.80
C THR A 77 55.23 -4.96 -20.44
N PHE A 78 55.33 -3.63 -20.46
CA PHE A 78 55.47 -2.84 -19.26
C PHE A 78 54.20 -2.98 -18.36
N ASN A 79 53.04 -2.93 -18.96
CA ASN A 79 51.75 -3.05 -18.22
C ASN A 79 51.58 -4.50 -17.69
N TYR A 80 51.96 -5.53 -18.42
CA TYR A 80 51.91 -6.91 -17.91
C TYR A 80 52.80 -7.09 -16.67
N ILE A 81 54.00 -6.50 -16.68
CA ILE A 81 54.92 -6.61 -15.54
C ILE A 81 54.34 -5.86 -14.32
N LEU A 82 53.77 -4.68 -14.52
CA LEU A 82 53.11 -3.96 -13.43
C LEU A 82 51.97 -4.79 -12.83
N GLN A 83 51.15 -5.41 -13.68
CA GLN A 83 50.01 -6.23 -13.26
C GLN A 83 50.49 -7.49 -12.48
N LEU A 84 51.50 -8.18 -12.97
CA LEU A 84 52.03 -9.37 -12.32
C LEU A 84 52.73 -9.06 -10.98
N SER A 85 53.36 -7.88 -10.89
CA SER A 85 54.05 -7.47 -9.65
C SER A 85 53.15 -6.79 -8.62
N GLY A 86 51.90 -6.47 -8.97
CA GLY A 86 50.99 -5.71 -8.11
C GLY A 86 51.41 -4.25 -7.91
N LEU A 87 52.36 -3.74 -8.69
CA LEU A 87 52.83 -2.36 -8.62
C LEU A 87 51.87 -1.42 -9.35
N LYS A 88 51.69 -0.24 -8.76
CA LYS A 88 50.96 0.87 -9.40
C LYS A 88 51.93 1.82 -10.04
N ALA A 89 51.56 2.39 -11.18
CA ALA A 89 52.39 3.36 -11.85
C ALA A 89 51.56 4.56 -12.31
N SER A 90 52.16 5.71 -12.40
CA SER A 90 51.59 6.96 -12.93
C SER A 90 52.61 7.65 -13.82
N ARG A 91 52.16 8.09 -14.99
CA ARG A 91 53.00 8.87 -15.91
C ARG A 91 52.73 10.35 -15.79
N ASN A 92 53.77 11.11 -15.56
CA ASN A 92 53.72 12.58 -15.61
C ASN A 92 54.75 13.04 -16.67
N ASP A 93 54.25 13.47 -17.82
CA ASP A 93 55.05 13.86 -18.99
C ASP A 93 56.06 12.75 -19.42
N GLN A 94 57.34 12.96 -19.15
CA GLN A 94 58.44 12.05 -19.49
C GLN A 94 58.91 11.18 -18.31
N THR A 95 58.22 11.24 -17.18
CA THR A 95 58.60 10.50 -15.98
C THR A 95 57.49 9.56 -15.56
N ILE A 96 57.82 8.32 -15.28
CA ILE A 96 56.92 7.31 -14.72
C ILE A 96 57.30 7.11 -13.26
N LEU A 97 56.34 7.32 -12.36
CA LEU A 97 56.45 6.99 -10.96
C LEU A 97 55.85 5.59 -10.72
N VAL A 98 56.61 4.71 -10.07
CA VAL A 98 56.18 3.32 -9.79
C VAL A 98 56.35 3.01 -8.31
N GLY A 99 55.37 2.36 -7.72
CA GLY A 99 55.42 1.95 -6.29
C GLY A 99 54.27 1.02 -5.92
N GLY A 100 54.34 0.41 -4.75
CA GLY A 100 53.27 -0.39 -4.19
C GLY A 100 52.04 0.47 -3.85
N SER A 101 52.29 1.67 -3.30
CA SER A 101 51.31 2.76 -3.18
C SER A 101 51.89 4.02 -3.86
N LEU A 102 51.03 4.79 -4.52
CA LEU A 102 51.41 6.08 -5.10
C LEU A 102 50.92 7.22 -4.18
N PRO A 103 51.74 8.26 -3.96
CA PRO A 103 51.28 9.44 -3.23
C PRO A 103 50.08 10.09 -3.96
N ASP A 104 49.16 10.70 -3.20
CA ASP A 104 47.91 11.25 -3.75
C ASP A 104 48.15 12.25 -4.90
N SER A 105 49.23 13.01 -4.86
CA SER A 105 49.64 13.94 -5.93
C SER A 105 50.02 13.24 -7.26
N ALA A 106 50.38 11.96 -7.19
CA ALA A 106 50.77 11.16 -8.36
C ALA A 106 49.63 10.22 -8.83
N ARG A 107 48.56 10.14 -8.07
CA ARG A 107 47.37 9.39 -8.51
C ARG A 107 46.56 10.20 -9.50
N ASN A 108 46.11 9.58 -10.58
CA ASN A 108 45.22 10.22 -11.54
C ASN A 108 43.79 10.24 -10.96
N ILE A 109 43.55 11.16 -10.00
CA ILE A 109 42.30 11.31 -9.28
C ILE A 109 41.37 12.23 -10.07
N VAL A 110 40.17 11.79 -10.33
CA VAL A 110 39.09 12.53 -10.99
C VAL A 110 37.97 12.79 -10.00
N THR A 111 37.39 13.97 -10.06
CA THR A 111 36.19 14.32 -9.30
C THR A 111 35.04 14.51 -10.25
N ARG A 112 33.94 13.80 -10.04
CA ARG A 112 32.70 13.94 -10.81
C ARG A 112 31.51 14.08 -9.88
N THR A 113 30.64 15.04 -10.16
CA THR A 113 29.39 15.27 -9.43
C THR A 113 28.21 14.92 -10.33
N PHE A 114 27.31 14.09 -9.80
CA PHE A 114 26.08 13.65 -10.46
C PHE A 114 24.88 14.17 -9.68
N ARG A 115 23.88 14.69 -10.37
CA ARG A 115 22.58 14.99 -9.80
C ARG A 115 21.64 13.84 -10.12
N LEU A 116 21.09 13.21 -9.08
CA LEU A 116 20.17 12.09 -9.20
C LEU A 116 18.73 12.59 -9.30
N ASN A 117 17.92 11.89 -10.10
CA ASN A 117 16.53 12.26 -10.37
C ASN A 117 15.51 11.33 -9.70
N GLN A 118 15.78 10.04 -9.65
CA GLN A 118 14.84 9.03 -9.18
C GLN A 118 15.23 8.45 -7.81
N VAL A 119 16.52 8.27 -7.61
CA VAL A 119 17.06 7.67 -6.39
C VAL A 119 17.54 8.78 -5.45
N ASN A 120 17.41 8.59 -4.15
CA ASN A 120 17.97 9.47 -3.13
C ASN A 120 19.50 9.33 -3.09
N ALA A 121 20.21 10.45 -2.98
CA ALA A 121 21.68 10.45 -2.94
C ALA A 121 22.23 9.60 -1.78
N GLY A 122 21.54 9.53 -0.64
CA GLY A 122 21.92 8.69 0.50
C GLY A 122 21.82 7.19 0.18
N ASP A 123 20.73 6.77 -0.48
CA ASP A 123 20.51 5.37 -0.86
C ASP A 123 21.52 4.91 -1.92
N ALA A 124 21.78 5.78 -2.92
CA ALA A 124 22.78 5.53 -3.94
C ALA A 124 24.19 5.41 -3.34
N ALA A 125 24.53 6.27 -2.39
CA ALA A 125 25.81 6.23 -1.69
C ALA A 125 25.95 4.95 -0.84
N THR A 126 24.90 4.54 -0.13
CA THR A 126 24.88 3.30 0.64
C THR A 126 25.10 2.08 -0.25
N PHE A 127 24.48 2.06 -1.44
CA PHE A 127 24.74 1.01 -2.42
C PHE A 127 26.20 0.99 -2.88
N LEU A 128 26.80 2.14 -3.20
CA LEU A 128 28.20 2.21 -3.61
C LEU A 128 29.14 1.85 -2.44
N ALA A 129 28.75 2.15 -1.18
CA ALA A 129 29.50 1.73 0.00
C ALA A 129 29.53 0.19 0.12
N SER A 130 28.42 -0.50 -0.19
CA SER A 130 28.36 -1.97 -0.21
C SER A 130 29.29 -2.59 -1.26
N GLN A 131 29.68 -1.82 -2.28
CA GLN A 131 30.65 -2.22 -3.30
C GLN A 131 32.11 -1.84 -2.92
N GLY A 132 32.33 -1.29 -1.73
CA GLY A 132 33.64 -0.98 -1.18
C GLY A 132 34.08 0.48 -1.24
N ALA A 133 33.22 1.41 -1.66
CA ALA A 133 33.50 2.82 -1.64
C ALA A 133 33.45 3.39 -0.21
N ALA A 134 34.33 4.35 0.12
CA ALA A 134 34.26 5.12 1.36
C ALA A 134 33.26 6.25 1.19
N VAL A 135 32.16 6.21 1.93
CA VAL A 135 31.09 7.20 1.83
C VAL A 135 31.06 8.09 3.03
N GLN A 136 31.03 9.38 2.81
CA GLN A 136 30.80 10.40 3.84
C GLN A 136 29.37 10.91 3.76
N ILE A 137 28.59 10.63 4.80
CA ILE A 137 27.19 11.06 4.93
C ILE A 137 27.12 12.09 6.04
N LEU A 138 26.52 13.25 5.73
CA LEU A 138 26.15 14.23 6.73
C LEU A 138 24.84 13.80 7.36
N THR A 139 24.90 13.21 8.56
CA THR A 139 23.72 12.76 9.30
C THR A 139 23.29 13.83 10.27
N GLN A 140 22.09 14.33 10.15
CA GLN A 140 21.46 15.20 11.11
C GLN A 140 20.42 14.39 11.88
N THR A 141 20.67 14.18 13.17
CA THR A 141 19.77 13.46 14.07
C THR A 141 18.95 14.45 14.85
N ASP A 142 17.68 14.23 15.03
CA ASP A 142 16.82 15.01 15.91
C ASP A 142 16.85 14.41 17.31
N ALA A 143 17.06 15.24 18.33
CA ALA A 143 16.95 14.83 19.73
C ALA A 143 15.54 15.13 20.24
N ASP A 144 14.92 14.12 20.84
CA ASP A 144 13.63 14.28 21.49
C ASP A 144 13.74 15.16 22.73
N ILE A 145 12.88 16.17 22.81
CA ILE A 145 12.69 16.97 24.01
C ILE A 145 11.59 16.32 24.81
N THR A 146 11.97 15.64 25.90
CA THR A 146 11.03 15.00 26.80
C THR A 146 10.67 15.91 27.98
N ASN A 147 9.43 15.86 28.40
CA ASN A 147 9.02 16.48 29.65
C ASN A 147 9.64 15.70 30.81
N ARG A 148 10.37 16.40 31.68
CA ARG A 148 11.13 15.79 32.78
C ARG A 148 10.26 15.17 33.86
N GLU A 149 8.98 15.54 33.94
CA GLU A 149 8.03 15.06 34.96
C GLU A 149 7.18 13.88 34.42
N THR A 150 6.81 13.88 33.14
CA THR A 150 5.92 12.89 32.55
C THR A 150 6.64 11.89 31.63
N GLY A 151 7.86 12.17 31.20
CA GLY A 151 8.59 11.36 30.22
C GLY A 151 8.04 11.45 28.78
N GLU A 152 7.07 12.29 28.54
CA GLU A 152 6.40 12.45 27.25
C GLU A 152 7.24 13.32 26.30
N VAL A 153 7.35 12.93 25.02
CA VAL A 153 8.04 13.71 24.00
C VAL A 153 7.18 14.91 23.64
N ILE A 154 7.66 16.12 24.00
CA ILE A 154 6.97 17.41 23.74
C ILE A 154 7.47 18.11 22.49
N GLY A 155 8.55 17.63 21.86
CA GLY A 155 9.10 18.19 20.63
C GLY A 155 10.42 17.57 20.25
N THR A 156 10.93 17.93 19.08
CA THR A 156 12.23 17.50 18.58
C THR A 156 13.11 18.73 18.35
N ARG A 157 14.41 18.60 18.63
CA ARG A 157 15.41 19.62 18.37
C ARG A 157 16.49 19.04 17.45
N PRO A 158 16.77 19.68 16.30
CA PRO A 158 17.86 19.23 15.44
C PRO A 158 19.21 19.34 16.18
N LEU A 159 19.97 18.24 16.19
CA LEU A 159 21.35 18.21 16.63
C LEU A 159 22.26 18.76 15.53
N PRO A 160 23.47 19.23 15.87
CA PRO A 160 24.46 19.54 14.86
C PRO A 160 24.69 18.35 13.94
N ALA A 161 24.79 18.63 12.65
CA ALA A 161 25.08 17.59 11.67
C ALA A 161 26.43 16.96 11.94
N GLU A 162 26.49 15.64 12.03
CA GLU A 162 27.68 14.83 12.24
C GLU A 162 28.08 14.13 10.94
N LEU A 163 29.38 14.13 10.64
CA LEU A 163 29.91 13.45 9.48
C LEU A 163 30.18 11.98 9.83
N THR A 164 29.36 11.09 9.30
CA THR A 164 29.52 9.63 9.46
C THR A 164 30.17 9.05 8.22
N THR A 165 31.25 8.28 8.40
CA THR A 165 31.90 7.56 7.31
C THR A 165 31.42 6.12 7.31
N LEU A 166 30.79 5.70 6.21
CA LEU A 166 30.44 4.31 5.95
C LEU A 166 31.53 3.69 5.09
N THR A 167 32.12 2.62 5.58
CA THR A 167 33.08 1.80 4.83
C THR A 167 32.67 0.35 5.01
N ALA A 168 32.69 -0.45 3.96
CA ALA A 168 32.48 -1.88 4.10
C ALA A 168 33.57 -2.47 4.98
N GLU A 169 33.19 -3.09 6.10
CA GLU A 169 34.13 -3.78 6.98
C GLU A 169 34.76 -4.96 6.23
N GLN A 170 36.07 -5.09 6.36
CA GLN A 170 36.80 -6.24 5.85
C GLN A 170 36.73 -7.34 6.93
N ASP A 171 36.24 -8.50 6.57
CA ASP A 171 36.56 -9.72 7.28
C ASP A 171 38.05 -9.99 7.08
N GLU A 172 38.77 -10.17 8.16
CA GLU A 172 40.24 -10.41 8.16
C GLU A 172 40.67 -11.66 7.39
N GLU A 173 39.72 -12.49 6.93
CA GLU A 173 39.94 -13.76 6.22
C GLU A 173 39.32 -13.83 4.81
N GLY A 174 38.65 -12.79 4.31
CA GLY A 174 37.85 -12.90 3.09
C GLY A 174 38.48 -12.23 1.86
N GLU A 175 38.73 -13.00 0.82
CA GLU A 175 39.04 -12.59 -0.56
C GLU A 175 37.89 -11.78 -1.23
N THR A 176 37.11 -11.00 -0.52
CA THR A 176 36.09 -10.17 -1.14
C THR A 176 36.73 -9.02 -1.87
N THR A 177 36.83 -9.17 -3.18
CA THR A 177 37.36 -8.14 -4.09
C THR A 177 36.29 -7.07 -4.28
N PHE A 178 36.30 -6.01 -3.48
CA PHE A 178 35.44 -4.87 -3.68
C PHE A 178 35.87 -4.07 -4.94
N LEU A 179 34.93 -3.83 -5.86
CA LEU A 179 35.17 -3.18 -7.14
C LEU A 179 35.48 -1.69 -7.01
N LEU A 180 34.98 -1.03 -5.94
CA LEU A 180 35.06 0.43 -5.77
C LEU A 180 35.99 0.84 -4.63
N ARG A 181 36.95 -0.01 -4.30
CA ARG A 181 37.96 0.30 -3.29
C ARG A 181 38.84 1.48 -3.77
N GLY A 182 38.90 2.53 -2.99
CA GLY A 182 39.69 3.72 -3.33
C GLY A 182 38.85 4.90 -3.80
N LEU A 183 37.53 4.72 -3.94
CA LEU A 183 36.61 5.82 -4.16
C LEU A 183 36.21 6.47 -2.84
N ALA A 184 36.24 7.81 -2.79
CA ALA A 184 35.62 8.62 -1.78
C ALA A 184 34.34 9.25 -2.35
N ILE A 185 33.25 9.14 -1.62
CA ILE A 185 31.93 9.60 -2.03
C ILE A 185 31.39 10.57 -0.99
N ALA A 186 30.94 11.73 -1.45
CA ALA A 186 30.21 12.71 -0.65
C ALA A 186 28.81 12.94 -1.21
N THR A 187 27.82 13.04 -0.32
CA THR A 187 26.42 13.27 -0.68
C THR A 187 25.96 14.66 -0.25
N ASP A 188 25.18 15.33 -1.11
CA ASP A 188 24.42 16.53 -0.75
C ASP A 188 22.91 16.23 -0.85
N PRO A 189 22.22 15.96 0.27
CA PRO A 189 20.80 15.62 0.27
C PRO A 189 19.92 16.79 -0.19
N ARG A 190 20.38 18.03 -0.04
CA ARG A 190 19.63 19.22 -0.44
C ARG A 190 19.49 19.35 -1.96
N LEU A 191 20.55 19.00 -2.70
CA LEU A 191 20.58 19.04 -4.16
C LEU A 191 20.30 17.67 -4.78
N ASN A 192 20.12 16.64 -3.98
CA ASN A 192 20.07 15.24 -4.39
C ASN A 192 21.25 14.89 -5.31
N SER A 193 22.45 15.25 -4.90
CA SER A 193 23.67 15.07 -5.69
C SER A 193 24.70 14.22 -4.95
N ILE A 194 25.48 13.49 -5.74
CA ILE A 194 26.56 12.64 -5.27
C ILE A 194 27.85 13.04 -5.97
N THR A 195 28.90 13.25 -5.20
CA THR A 195 30.23 13.57 -5.71
C THR A 195 31.15 12.39 -5.48
N ILE A 196 31.74 11.90 -6.53
CA ILE A 196 32.65 10.74 -6.54
C ILE A 196 34.06 11.25 -6.80
N ILE A 197 35.00 10.84 -5.98
CA ILE A 197 36.41 11.20 -6.04
C ILE A 197 37.25 9.92 -6.04
N GLY A 198 38.09 9.72 -7.03
CA GLY A 198 38.98 8.58 -7.10
C GLY A 198 39.58 8.31 -8.46
N PRO A 199 40.19 7.13 -8.68
CA PRO A 199 40.76 6.74 -9.96
C PRO A 199 39.71 6.69 -11.06
N ILE A 200 40.10 7.05 -12.28
CA ILE A 200 39.17 7.21 -13.40
C ILE A 200 38.36 5.92 -13.70
N ASN A 201 39.00 4.76 -13.64
CA ASN A 201 38.34 3.48 -13.94
C ASN A 201 37.24 3.15 -12.94
N GLU A 202 37.51 3.36 -11.64
CA GLU A 202 36.55 3.12 -10.56
C GLU A 202 35.41 4.15 -10.59
N VAL A 203 35.70 5.41 -10.98
CA VAL A 203 34.68 6.44 -11.21
C VAL A 203 33.77 6.08 -12.38
N GLU A 204 34.28 5.48 -13.44
CA GLU A 204 33.48 5.03 -14.58
C GLU A 204 32.58 3.84 -14.21
N ILE A 205 33.09 2.88 -13.42
CA ILE A 205 32.30 1.76 -12.90
C ILE A 205 31.19 2.32 -11.98
N ALA A 206 31.51 3.19 -11.05
CA ALA A 206 30.53 3.83 -10.17
C ALA A 206 29.47 4.63 -10.96
N THR A 207 29.90 5.32 -12.03
CA THR A 207 28.98 6.03 -12.93
C THR A 207 27.98 5.11 -13.59
N SER A 208 28.43 3.94 -14.07
CA SER A 208 27.53 2.96 -14.69
C SER A 208 26.54 2.37 -13.69
N PHE A 209 26.93 2.15 -12.45
CA PHE A 209 26.01 1.75 -11.38
C PHE A 209 24.97 2.85 -11.08
N LEU A 210 25.42 4.12 -11.01
CA LEU A 210 24.50 5.23 -10.77
C LEU A 210 23.45 5.38 -11.88
N VAL A 211 23.84 5.22 -13.13
CA VAL A 211 22.90 5.28 -14.26
C VAL A 211 21.84 4.18 -14.18
N GLN A 212 22.21 2.99 -13.70
CA GLN A 212 21.24 1.89 -13.50
C GLN A 212 20.33 2.13 -12.31
N LEU A 213 20.87 2.66 -11.21
CA LEU A 213 20.09 2.98 -10.02
C LEU A 213 19.10 4.12 -10.26
N ASP A 214 19.51 5.14 -11.02
CA ASP A 214 18.69 6.32 -11.33
C ASP A 214 17.71 6.08 -12.50
N ALA A 215 17.43 4.81 -12.83
CA ALA A 215 16.44 4.46 -13.83
C ALA A 215 15.04 4.89 -13.41
N ARG A 216 14.24 5.33 -14.37
CA ARG A 216 12.86 5.75 -14.11
C ARG A 216 12.01 4.58 -13.61
N ARG A 217 11.34 4.79 -12.48
CA ARG A 217 10.35 3.86 -11.97
C ARG A 217 9.03 4.08 -12.71
N ARG A 218 8.39 2.99 -13.10
CA ARG A 218 7.11 3.02 -13.78
C ARG A 218 5.98 3.36 -12.82
N GLN A 219 4.92 3.91 -13.38
CA GLN A 219 3.68 4.18 -12.65
C GLN A 219 2.55 3.32 -13.21
N VAL A 220 1.61 2.98 -12.36
CA VAL A 220 0.41 2.24 -12.72
C VAL A 220 -0.81 2.91 -12.12
N ALA A 221 -1.84 3.08 -12.95
CA ALA A 221 -3.17 3.45 -12.49
C ALA A 221 -3.94 2.17 -12.16
N ILE A 222 -4.34 1.99 -10.91
CA ILE A 222 -5.12 0.83 -10.47
C ILE A 222 -6.55 1.30 -10.21
N ASN A 223 -7.47 0.80 -11.02
CA ASN A 223 -8.88 1.00 -10.85
C ASN A 223 -9.45 -0.15 -10.00
N VAL A 224 -10.12 0.19 -8.91
CA VAL A 224 -10.77 -0.77 -8.03
C VAL A 224 -12.26 -0.48 -8.00
N LYS A 225 -13.05 -1.40 -8.53
CA LYS A 225 -14.51 -1.29 -8.48
C LYS A 225 -15.07 -2.17 -7.39
N VAL A 226 -15.70 -1.54 -6.42
CA VAL A 226 -16.38 -2.20 -5.31
C VAL A 226 -17.88 -2.10 -5.52
N ILE A 227 -18.54 -3.24 -5.50
CA ILE A 227 -19.99 -3.37 -5.63
C ILE A 227 -20.49 -4.05 -4.38
N ASP A 228 -21.26 -3.34 -3.57
CA ASP A 228 -21.95 -3.87 -2.39
C ASP A 228 -23.45 -3.79 -2.66
N VAL A 229 -24.11 -4.95 -2.62
CA VAL A 229 -25.54 -5.08 -2.86
C VAL A 229 -26.17 -5.75 -1.64
N ASN A 230 -27.16 -5.10 -1.07
CA ASN A 230 -27.95 -5.62 0.02
C ASN A 230 -29.42 -5.68 -0.42
N LEU A 231 -29.97 -6.89 -0.46
CA LEU A 231 -31.33 -7.18 -0.85
C LEU A 231 -32.06 -7.75 0.37
N THR A 232 -33.08 -7.06 0.83
CA THR A 232 -33.91 -7.54 1.93
C THR A 232 -35.36 -7.60 1.46
N SER A 233 -35.99 -8.76 1.62
CA SER A 233 -37.41 -8.92 1.40
C SER A 233 -38.07 -9.49 2.65
N ASN A 234 -39.19 -8.91 3.00
CA ASN A 234 -40.05 -9.40 4.07
C ASN A 234 -41.45 -9.64 3.49
N ASP A 235 -41.87 -10.90 3.52
CA ASP A 235 -43.18 -11.35 3.02
C ASP A 235 -44.02 -11.79 4.21
N ILE A 236 -45.07 -11.04 4.48
CA ILE A 236 -46.02 -11.32 5.58
C ILE A 236 -47.33 -11.72 4.98
N PHE A 237 -47.82 -12.89 5.37
CA PHE A 237 -49.17 -13.34 5.06
C PHE A 237 -49.86 -13.87 6.30
N GLY A 238 -51.01 -13.33 6.62
CA GLY A 238 -51.79 -13.78 7.78
C GLY A 238 -53.24 -13.33 7.73
N THR A 239 -54.07 -14.08 8.38
CA THR A 239 -55.52 -13.79 8.52
C THR A 239 -55.87 -13.64 9.97
N SER A 240 -56.78 -12.73 10.29
CA SER A 240 -57.44 -12.68 11.58
C SER A 240 -58.96 -12.65 11.37
N PHE A 241 -59.67 -13.43 12.12
CA PHE A 241 -61.13 -13.41 12.10
C PHE A 241 -61.70 -13.85 13.45
N SER A 242 -62.90 -13.42 13.71
CA SER A 242 -63.63 -13.78 14.92
C SER A 242 -65.08 -14.10 14.57
N PHE A 243 -65.61 -15.10 15.20
CA PHE A 243 -67.04 -15.44 15.15
C PHE A 243 -67.50 -15.98 16.51
N GLY A 244 -68.77 -15.82 16.78
CA GLY A 244 -69.35 -16.32 18.03
C GLY A 244 -70.79 -16.74 17.83
N ILE A 245 -71.23 -17.73 18.62
CA ILE A 245 -72.60 -18.21 18.70
C ILE A 245 -72.95 -18.33 20.17
N ASN A 246 -73.96 -17.59 20.60
CA ASN A 246 -74.35 -17.45 22.02
C ASN A 246 -73.13 -17.05 22.88
N ASP A 247 -72.87 -17.77 23.96
CA ASP A 247 -71.80 -17.51 24.93
C ASP A 247 -70.42 -18.12 24.52
N THR A 248 -70.29 -18.63 23.28
CA THR A 248 -69.07 -19.25 22.78
C THR A 248 -68.49 -18.39 21.64
N SER A 249 -67.26 -17.98 21.77
CA SER A 249 -66.55 -17.25 20.72
C SER A 249 -65.21 -17.86 20.36
N PHE A 250 -64.89 -17.80 19.07
CA PHE A 250 -63.61 -18.18 18.54
C PHE A 250 -62.95 -16.97 17.88
N ILE A 251 -61.71 -16.69 18.26
CA ILE A 251 -60.87 -15.64 17.68
C ILE A 251 -59.62 -16.28 17.14
N ASN A 252 -59.36 -16.11 15.87
CA ASN A 252 -58.06 -16.37 15.28
C ASN A 252 -57.36 -15.03 15.04
N GLN A 253 -56.17 -14.85 15.61
CA GLN A 253 -55.36 -13.70 15.38
C GLN A 253 -54.00 -14.15 14.86
N PHE A 254 -53.78 -14.03 13.55
CA PHE A 254 -52.51 -14.38 12.88
C PHE A 254 -51.96 -15.75 13.30
N GLY A 255 -52.79 -16.77 13.29
CA GLY A 255 -52.39 -18.14 13.63
C GLY A 255 -52.43 -18.49 15.14
N VAL A 256 -52.83 -17.54 15.99
CA VAL A 256 -53.12 -17.79 17.41
C VAL A 256 -54.64 -17.91 17.60
N GLY A 257 -55.10 -19.09 17.95
CA GLY A 257 -56.52 -19.40 18.19
C GLY A 257 -56.87 -19.21 19.66
N ILE A 258 -57.94 -18.45 19.94
CA ILE A 258 -58.50 -18.26 21.27
C ILE A 258 -59.98 -18.77 21.24
N LEU A 259 -60.31 -19.72 22.09
CA LEU A 259 -61.66 -20.23 22.25
C LEU A 259 -62.17 -19.81 23.63
N SER A 260 -63.25 -19.05 23.68
CA SER A 260 -63.90 -18.65 24.89
C SER A 260 -65.24 -19.39 25.03
N LEU A 261 -65.41 -20.10 26.14
CA LEU A 261 -66.56 -20.97 26.41
C LEU A 261 -67.28 -20.43 27.67
N GLY A 262 -68.49 -19.91 27.52
CA GLY A 262 -69.36 -19.50 28.61
C GLY A 262 -68.93 -18.28 29.37
N GLY A 263 -69.73 -17.24 29.39
CA GLY A 263 -69.54 -16.02 30.13
C GLY A 263 -70.13 -14.81 29.42
N SER A 264 -70.93 -14.03 30.12
CA SER A 264 -71.63 -12.85 29.56
C SER A 264 -70.72 -11.63 29.47
N ASP A 265 -69.45 -11.75 29.84
CA ASP A 265 -68.48 -10.63 29.77
C ASP A 265 -67.74 -10.71 28.47
N THR A 266 -68.21 -9.95 27.50
CA THR A 266 -67.54 -9.61 26.26
C THR A 266 -66.33 -8.70 26.54
N THR A 267 -65.38 -9.19 27.31
CA THR A 267 -64.10 -8.48 27.44
C THR A 267 -63.32 -8.76 26.15
N THR A 268 -63.26 -7.78 25.27
CA THR A 268 -62.25 -7.76 24.23
C THR A 268 -60.90 -8.12 24.85
N PRO A 269 -60.17 -9.14 24.36
CA PRO A 269 -58.86 -9.41 24.89
C PRO A 269 -58.05 -8.14 24.82
N SER A 270 -57.72 -7.59 25.97
CA SER A 270 -56.89 -6.42 26.02
C SER A 270 -55.54 -6.79 25.41
N SER A 271 -54.94 -5.91 24.63
CA SER A 271 -53.64 -6.08 24.00
C SER A 271 -52.49 -6.48 24.95
N ALA A 272 -52.73 -6.40 26.26
CA ALA A 272 -51.78 -6.77 27.31
C ALA A 272 -51.62 -8.27 27.53
N ASN A 273 -52.57 -9.13 27.06
CA ASN A 273 -52.52 -10.57 27.28
C ASN A 273 -52.26 -11.41 26.01
N LEU A 274 -52.04 -10.78 24.90
CA LEU A 274 -51.64 -11.46 23.67
C LEU A 274 -50.10 -11.51 23.63
N PRO A 275 -49.53 -12.71 23.35
CA PRO A 275 -48.10 -12.77 23.10
C PRO A 275 -47.76 -11.77 22.00
N SER A 276 -46.88 -10.83 22.27
CA SER A 276 -46.35 -9.89 21.28
C SER A 276 -45.47 -10.65 20.27
N THR A 277 -46.12 -11.42 19.42
CA THR A 277 -45.50 -11.87 18.19
C THR A 277 -45.43 -10.68 17.28
N GLY A 278 -44.29 -10.09 17.04
CA GLY A 278 -43.93 -8.84 16.34
C GLY A 278 -44.77 -8.39 15.11
N ILE A 279 -45.95 -8.92 14.97
CA ILE A 279 -46.94 -8.62 13.94
C ILE A 279 -47.97 -7.69 14.58
N GLY A 280 -47.98 -6.50 14.14
CA GLY A 280 -48.67 -5.34 14.67
C GLY A 280 -50.02 -5.60 15.35
N THR A 281 -50.23 -4.90 16.47
CA THR A 281 -51.42 -4.80 17.28
C THR A 281 -52.69 -4.33 16.52
N GLY A 282 -52.93 -4.91 15.34
CA GLY A 282 -53.92 -4.42 14.39
C GLY A 282 -55.40 -4.60 14.78
N LEU A 283 -55.73 -5.41 15.79
CA LEU A 283 -57.12 -5.59 16.21
C LEU A 283 -57.57 -4.70 17.37
N ALA A 284 -56.60 -4.10 18.08
CA ALA A 284 -56.91 -3.33 19.30
C ALA A 284 -57.33 -1.88 19.03
N THR A 285 -57.20 -1.37 17.81
CA THR A 285 -57.51 0.03 17.51
C THR A 285 -58.25 0.20 16.20
N ILE A 286 -59.47 -0.26 16.13
CA ILE A 286 -60.40 0.31 15.15
C ILE A 286 -60.96 1.58 15.77
N PRO A 287 -60.60 2.81 15.26
CA PRO A 287 -61.13 4.02 15.81
C PRO A 287 -62.65 4.04 15.69
N GLY A 288 -63.36 4.17 16.81
CA GLY A 288 -64.82 4.32 16.85
C GLY A 288 -65.62 3.07 17.26
N VAL A 289 -64.95 1.95 17.58
CA VAL A 289 -65.65 0.74 18.07
C VAL A 289 -65.22 0.48 19.51
N SER A 290 -65.92 1.08 20.45
CA SER A 290 -65.61 0.99 21.87
C SER A 290 -66.07 -0.30 22.56
N GLN A 291 -66.92 -1.09 21.92
CA GLN A 291 -67.33 -2.42 22.35
C GLN A 291 -67.69 -3.26 21.12
N PHE A 292 -66.84 -4.26 20.81
CA PHE A 292 -67.09 -5.22 19.74
C PHE A 292 -67.74 -6.50 20.35
N ASP A 293 -69.00 -6.70 20.07
CA ASP A 293 -69.71 -7.89 20.49
C ASP A 293 -69.36 -9.06 19.56
N VAL A 294 -68.33 -9.81 19.97
CA VAL A 294 -67.80 -10.96 19.20
C VAL A 294 -68.83 -12.08 19.04
N GLY A 295 -69.80 -12.16 19.98
CA GLY A 295 -70.86 -13.20 19.98
C GLY A 295 -71.91 -13.00 18.90
N ARG A 296 -72.03 -11.81 18.31
CA ARG A 296 -73.07 -11.47 17.33
C ARG A 296 -72.56 -10.92 16.01
N ARG A 297 -71.23 -10.74 15.86
CA ARG A 297 -70.65 -10.20 14.65
C ARG A 297 -69.47 -11.03 14.16
N PHE A 298 -69.39 -11.20 12.85
CA PHE A 298 -68.23 -11.75 12.18
C PHE A 298 -67.31 -10.62 11.75
N LEU A 299 -66.05 -10.64 12.18
CA LEU A 299 -65.02 -9.73 11.71
C LEU A 299 -63.92 -10.60 11.03
N ALA A 300 -63.51 -10.20 9.85
CA ALA A 300 -62.39 -10.83 9.15
C ALA A 300 -61.46 -9.73 8.65
N GLN A 301 -60.17 -9.93 8.85
CA GLN A 301 -59.11 -9.08 8.36
C GLN A 301 -58.05 -9.95 7.69
N LEU A 302 -57.67 -9.56 6.48
CA LEU A 302 -56.55 -10.15 5.76
C LEU A 302 -55.39 -9.17 5.84
N GLN A 303 -54.25 -9.66 6.31
CA GLN A 303 -53.00 -8.94 6.22
C GLN A 303 -52.10 -9.68 5.21
N ALA A 304 -51.75 -8.99 4.17
CA ALA A 304 -50.74 -9.44 3.22
C ALA A 304 -49.88 -8.22 2.87
N ALA A 305 -48.58 -8.31 3.11
CA ALA A 305 -47.65 -7.29 2.77
C ALA A 305 -46.37 -7.91 2.24
N VAL A 306 -45.85 -7.33 1.17
CA VAL A 306 -44.53 -7.63 0.64
C VAL A 306 -43.74 -6.36 0.70
N VAL A 307 -42.70 -6.35 1.51
CA VAL A 307 -41.80 -5.20 1.65
C VAL A 307 -40.44 -5.61 1.12
N SER A 308 -39.96 -4.92 0.10
CA SER A 308 -38.62 -5.12 -0.43
C SER A 308 -37.78 -3.86 -0.27
N ASN A 309 -36.58 -4.02 0.24
CA ASN A 309 -35.61 -2.94 0.39
C ASN A 309 -34.31 -3.38 -0.30
N ASN A 310 -33.96 -2.64 -1.35
CA ASN A 310 -32.78 -2.93 -2.17
C ASN A 310 -31.81 -1.76 -2.06
N ALA A 311 -30.63 -2.01 -1.52
CA ALA A 311 -29.55 -1.06 -1.46
C ALA A 311 -28.40 -1.53 -2.35
N LYS A 312 -27.85 -0.63 -3.15
CA LYS A 312 -26.69 -0.90 -4.00
C LYS A 312 -25.71 0.26 -3.87
N ILE A 313 -24.50 -0.05 -3.47
CA ILE A 313 -23.39 0.90 -3.39
C ILE A 313 -22.37 0.49 -4.44
N ILE A 314 -22.00 1.42 -5.32
CA ILE A 314 -20.92 1.22 -6.28
C ILE A 314 -19.91 2.32 -6.03
N THR A 315 -18.66 1.91 -5.78
CA THR A 315 -17.53 2.81 -5.61
C THR A 315 -16.45 2.40 -6.58
N ASP A 316 -15.91 3.36 -7.33
CA ASP A 316 -14.95 3.13 -8.42
C ASP A 316 -13.73 4.06 -8.30
N PRO A 317 -12.92 3.92 -7.21
CA PRO A 317 -11.71 4.71 -7.04
C PRO A 317 -10.61 4.25 -8.01
N THR A 318 -9.85 5.22 -8.51
CA THR A 318 -8.62 4.97 -9.28
C THR A 318 -7.47 5.63 -8.56
N LEU A 319 -6.41 4.87 -8.29
CA LEU A 319 -5.19 5.32 -7.65
C LEU A 319 -4.01 5.16 -8.58
N ILE A 320 -3.17 6.18 -8.65
CA ILE A 320 -1.91 6.12 -9.39
C ILE A 320 -0.81 5.86 -8.37
N VAL A 321 -0.05 4.79 -8.60
CA VAL A 321 1.00 4.34 -7.69
C VAL A 321 2.26 4.07 -8.47
N GLN A 322 3.40 4.48 -7.94
CA GLN A 322 4.70 4.17 -8.49
C GLN A 322 5.18 2.80 -8.00
N GLU A 323 5.96 2.10 -8.80
CA GLU A 323 6.61 0.85 -8.44
C GLU A 323 7.39 0.97 -7.12
N GLY A 324 7.18 0.01 -6.20
CA GLY A 324 7.76 0.00 -4.87
C GLY A 324 7.15 1.01 -3.89
N GLN A 325 5.96 1.57 -4.19
CA GLN A 325 5.27 2.53 -3.33
C GLN A 325 3.86 2.06 -2.97
N GLN A 326 3.33 2.66 -1.93
CA GLN A 326 1.96 2.44 -1.48
C GLN A 326 1.14 3.73 -1.63
N ALA A 327 -0.14 3.57 -1.91
CA ALA A 327 -1.12 4.65 -1.91
C ALA A 327 -2.40 4.21 -1.22
N ALA A 328 -3.11 5.16 -0.61
CA ALA A 328 -4.38 4.90 0.02
C ALA A 328 -5.38 6.01 -0.29
N VAL A 329 -6.64 5.63 -0.46
CA VAL A 329 -7.77 6.54 -0.51
C VAL A 329 -8.72 6.22 0.62
N ARG A 330 -9.23 7.26 1.28
CA ARG A 330 -10.20 7.17 2.37
C ARG A 330 -11.40 8.02 2.01
N LEU A 331 -12.54 7.38 1.84
CA LEU A 331 -13.81 8.01 1.51
C LEU A 331 -14.84 7.56 2.54
N PHE A 332 -14.96 8.29 3.64
CA PHE A 332 -15.85 7.93 4.75
C PHE A 332 -16.51 9.14 5.38
N GLN A 333 -17.57 8.89 6.11
CA GLN A 333 -18.19 9.83 7.03
C GLN A 333 -18.10 9.27 8.46
N GLU A 334 -17.97 10.14 9.44
CA GLU A 334 -17.99 9.74 10.84
C GLU A 334 -19.43 9.55 11.31
N VAL A 335 -19.71 8.41 11.93
CA VAL A 335 -21.01 8.11 12.53
C VAL A 335 -20.85 7.80 14.01
N VAL A 336 -21.87 8.14 14.81
CA VAL A 336 -21.87 7.87 16.23
C VAL A 336 -22.20 6.40 16.46
N THR A 337 -21.27 5.67 17.04
CA THR A 337 -21.41 4.24 17.35
C THR A 337 -21.59 3.95 18.81
N ASN A 338 -21.09 4.83 19.69
CA ASN A 338 -21.25 4.67 21.13
C ASN A 338 -21.39 6.01 21.85
N ILE A 339 -22.18 6.04 22.92
CA ILE A 339 -22.35 7.21 23.79
C ILE A 339 -22.14 6.75 25.22
N ARG A 340 -21.08 7.25 25.84
CA ARG A 340 -20.76 6.95 27.22
C ARG A 340 -21.18 8.14 28.10
N THR A 341 -21.96 7.87 29.12
CA THR A 341 -22.38 8.87 30.09
C THR A 341 -21.74 8.55 31.44
N GLU A 342 -20.90 9.44 31.93
CA GLU A 342 -20.29 9.33 33.26
C GLU A 342 -20.92 10.38 34.22
N GLN A 343 -21.36 9.93 35.37
CA GLN A 343 -21.87 10.81 36.43
C GLN A 343 -20.88 10.85 37.59
N THR A 344 -20.35 12.01 37.85
CA THR A 344 -19.45 12.24 38.99
C THR A 344 -20.15 13.05 40.03
N ILE A 345 -20.21 12.55 41.26
CA ILE A 345 -20.78 13.26 42.41
C ILE A 345 -19.62 13.84 43.21
N ALA A 346 -19.49 15.16 43.19
CA ALA A 346 -18.50 15.89 43.98
C ALA A 346 -19.16 17.02 44.76
N GLY A 347 -19.02 17.01 46.10
CA GLY A 347 -19.55 18.07 46.95
C GLY A 347 -21.07 18.27 46.91
N GLY A 348 -21.84 17.20 46.58
CA GLY A 348 -23.31 17.29 46.50
C GLY A 348 -23.86 17.76 45.15
N ALA A 349 -23.00 18.09 44.21
CA ALA A 349 -23.37 18.38 42.83
C ALA A 349 -23.14 17.15 41.92
N ILE A 350 -24.11 16.85 41.06
CA ILE A 350 -24.01 15.79 40.07
C ILE A 350 -23.54 16.44 38.75
N THR A 351 -22.33 16.07 38.31
CA THR A 351 -21.83 16.46 36.99
C THR A 351 -21.96 15.27 36.06
N THR A 352 -22.67 15.46 34.95
CA THR A 352 -22.82 14.43 33.92
C THR A 352 -21.95 14.79 32.75
N THR A 353 -20.98 13.94 32.44
CA THR A 353 -20.12 14.06 31.26
C THR A 353 -20.59 13.06 30.20
N ILE A 354 -20.85 13.54 28.99
CA ILE A 354 -21.26 12.71 27.85
C ILE A 354 -20.10 12.67 26.87
N THR A 355 -19.56 11.48 26.64
CA THR A 355 -18.51 11.20 25.63
C THR A 355 -19.14 10.47 24.46
N VAL A 356 -18.94 11.02 23.28
CA VAL A 356 -19.45 10.45 22.02
C VAL A 356 -18.30 9.81 21.27
N GLU A 357 -18.39 8.51 21.04
CA GLU A 357 -17.45 7.76 20.21
C GLU A 357 -17.98 7.71 18.78
N LYS A 358 -17.09 8.00 17.83
CA LYS A 358 -17.41 8.00 16.39
C LYS A 358 -16.50 7.05 15.67
N GLU A 359 -17.03 6.37 14.68
CA GLU A 359 -16.29 5.49 13.80
C GLU A 359 -16.50 5.86 12.34
N PRO A 360 -15.52 5.61 11.46
CA PRO A 360 -15.62 5.90 10.04
C PRO A 360 -16.54 4.90 9.33
N ALA A 361 -17.55 5.37 8.60
CA ALA A 361 -18.38 4.56 7.72
C ALA A 361 -18.16 4.98 6.27
N GLY A 362 -17.70 4.04 5.43
CA GLY A 362 -17.37 4.29 4.03
C GLY A 362 -16.33 3.32 3.49
N LEU A 363 -15.53 3.77 2.53
CA LEU A 363 -14.46 2.99 1.90
C LEU A 363 -13.08 3.50 2.32
N ILE A 364 -12.25 2.59 2.77
CA ILE A 364 -10.80 2.76 2.92
C ILE A 364 -10.14 1.75 1.99
N LEU A 365 -9.29 2.22 1.08
CA LEU A 365 -8.60 1.38 0.11
C LEU A 365 -7.10 1.64 0.20
N GLY A 366 -6.34 0.62 0.55
CA GLY A 366 -4.88 0.61 0.49
C GLY A 366 -4.41 -0.22 -0.69
N ILE A 367 -3.44 0.29 -1.44
CA ILE A 367 -2.80 -0.41 -2.56
C ILE A 367 -1.30 -0.26 -2.41
N GLU A 368 -0.58 -1.35 -2.57
CA GLU A 368 0.88 -1.40 -2.62
C GLU A 368 1.30 -2.06 -3.91
N VAL A 369 2.15 -1.39 -4.69
CA VAL A 369 2.68 -1.92 -5.94
C VAL A 369 4.10 -2.40 -5.69
N ASP A 370 4.31 -3.72 -5.80
CA ASP A 370 5.62 -4.33 -5.60
C ASP A 370 6.50 -4.14 -6.83
N ARG A 371 6.00 -4.56 -8.00
CA ARG A 371 6.80 -4.57 -9.24
C ARG A 371 5.93 -4.40 -10.49
N ILE A 372 6.51 -3.74 -11.48
CA ILE A 372 5.98 -3.62 -12.83
C ILE A 372 6.99 -4.25 -13.81
N ASP A 373 6.64 -5.40 -14.38
CA ASP A 373 7.52 -6.13 -15.31
C ASP A 373 7.57 -5.47 -16.69
N ASP A 374 8.68 -5.68 -17.41
CA ASP A 374 8.84 -5.27 -18.81
C ASP A 374 7.87 -5.98 -19.75
N ASN A 375 7.33 -7.13 -19.36
CA ASN A 375 6.32 -7.90 -20.10
C ASN A 375 4.89 -7.38 -19.90
N GLY A 376 4.70 -6.24 -19.22
CA GLY A 376 3.41 -5.63 -18.98
C GLY A 376 2.61 -6.30 -17.87
N PHE A 377 3.27 -6.95 -16.89
CA PHE A 377 2.61 -7.43 -15.69
C PHE A 377 2.87 -6.50 -14.51
N VAL A 378 1.86 -6.34 -13.69
CA VAL A 378 1.88 -5.57 -12.45
C VAL A 378 1.66 -6.52 -11.28
N SER A 379 2.57 -6.52 -10.32
CA SER A 379 2.45 -7.24 -9.05
C SER A 379 2.08 -6.24 -7.96
N PHE A 380 0.98 -6.47 -7.29
CA PHE A 380 0.45 -5.52 -6.29
C PHE A 380 -0.40 -6.24 -5.24
N THR A 381 -0.61 -5.56 -4.12
CA THR A 381 -1.50 -5.97 -3.02
C THR A 381 -2.62 -4.93 -2.87
N VAL A 382 -3.84 -5.38 -2.64
CA VAL A 382 -5.02 -4.52 -2.47
C VAL A 382 -5.76 -4.88 -1.20
N ASN A 383 -6.01 -3.89 -0.35
CA ASN A 383 -6.68 -4.05 0.94
C ASN A 383 -7.87 -3.09 1.02
N PRO A 384 -9.02 -3.42 0.43
CA PRO A 384 -10.25 -2.65 0.61
C PRO A 384 -10.89 -2.99 1.96
N GLU A 385 -11.36 -1.94 2.64
CA GLU A 385 -12.17 -2.00 3.84
C GLU A 385 -13.42 -1.16 3.60
N ILE A 386 -14.58 -1.78 3.76
CA ILE A 386 -15.89 -1.18 3.50
C ILE A 386 -16.69 -1.25 4.78
N THR A 387 -17.06 -0.11 5.32
CA THR A 387 -17.93 -0.01 6.48
C THR A 387 -19.25 0.61 6.06
N ALA A 388 -20.30 -0.18 6.08
CA ALA A 388 -21.65 0.27 5.76
C ALA A 388 -22.43 0.62 7.05
N ILE A 389 -23.27 1.65 6.97
CA ILE A 389 -24.19 1.98 8.04
C ILE A 389 -25.35 0.99 7.97
N GLY A 390 -25.50 0.21 9.03
CA GLY A 390 -26.63 -0.71 9.21
C GLY A 390 -27.81 -0.05 9.91
N ASP A 391 -28.52 -0.84 10.72
CA ASP A 391 -29.67 -0.36 11.47
C ASP A 391 -29.27 0.65 12.56
N THR A 392 -30.19 1.53 12.90
CA THR A 392 -30.03 2.44 14.04
C THR A 392 -30.73 1.87 15.26
N GLN A 393 -30.06 1.95 16.41
CA GLN A 393 -30.60 1.50 17.68
C GLN A 393 -30.76 2.66 18.66
N ASN A 394 -31.92 2.75 19.28
CA ASN A 394 -32.16 3.74 20.33
C ASN A 394 -31.75 3.15 21.68
N ILE A 395 -30.80 3.80 22.32
CA ILE A 395 -30.32 3.46 23.67
C ILE A 395 -30.77 4.51 24.63
N GLN A 396 -31.42 4.09 25.73
CA GLN A 396 -31.76 4.98 26.85
C GLN A 396 -30.65 4.93 27.89
N ALA A 397 -29.92 6.02 28.03
CA ALA A 397 -28.89 6.18 29.06
C ALA A 397 -29.23 7.40 29.93
N ALA A 398 -29.30 7.22 31.24
CA ALA A 398 -29.61 8.30 32.22
C ALA A 398 -30.89 9.12 31.92
N GLY A 399 -31.92 8.48 31.34
CA GLY A 399 -33.19 9.16 31.01
C GLY A 399 -33.17 9.93 29.68
N ILE A 400 -32.09 9.88 28.92
CA ILE A 400 -31.94 10.46 27.58
C ILE A 400 -31.98 9.35 26.56
N SER A 401 -32.83 9.50 25.53
CA SER A 401 -32.86 8.58 24.39
C SER A 401 -31.82 9.03 23.36
N ASN A 402 -30.85 8.17 23.10
CA ASN A 402 -29.82 8.40 22.14
C ASN A 402 -29.92 7.36 21.00
N THR A 403 -29.71 7.81 19.77
CA THR A 403 -29.69 6.93 18.60
C THR A 403 -28.25 6.69 18.20
N ILE A 404 -27.85 5.42 18.16
CA ILE A 404 -26.55 4.98 17.65
C ILE A 404 -26.73 4.24 16.33
N ALA A 405 -25.71 4.31 15.47
CA ALA A 405 -25.66 3.54 14.24
C ALA A 405 -24.86 2.24 14.46
N LEU A 406 -25.41 1.13 14.01
CA LEU A 406 -24.68 -0.13 13.95
C LEU A 406 -23.89 -0.17 12.64
N LEU A 407 -22.61 -0.50 12.72
CA LEU A 407 -21.74 -0.60 11.54
C LEU A 407 -21.58 -2.05 11.12
N SER A 408 -21.59 -2.27 9.81
CA SER A 408 -21.24 -3.54 9.20
C SER A 408 -19.95 -3.36 8.43
N GLU A 409 -18.85 -3.92 8.96
CA GLU A 409 -17.53 -3.86 8.36
C GLU A 409 -17.27 -5.09 7.51
N ARG A 410 -16.69 -4.87 6.34
CA ARG A 410 -16.20 -5.91 5.43
C ARG A 410 -14.82 -5.53 4.97
N SER A 411 -13.81 -6.23 5.46
CA SER A 411 -12.42 -6.04 5.10
C SER A 411 -11.92 -7.22 4.27
N LEU A 412 -11.11 -6.92 3.28
CA LEU A 412 -10.42 -7.90 2.46
C LEU A 412 -8.93 -7.55 2.46
N SER A 413 -8.08 -8.53 2.68
CA SER A 413 -6.66 -8.41 2.42
C SER A 413 -6.29 -9.38 1.31
N SER A 414 -5.88 -8.85 0.16
CA SER A 414 -5.37 -9.70 -0.90
C SER A 414 -3.91 -10.06 -0.59
N GLY A 415 -3.46 -11.25 -0.99
CA GLY A 415 -2.04 -11.52 -1.12
C GLY A 415 -1.46 -10.76 -2.32
N LEU A 416 -0.19 -11.03 -2.65
CA LEU A 416 0.42 -10.50 -3.86
C LEU A 416 -0.30 -11.05 -5.10
N VAL A 417 -0.92 -10.17 -5.86
CA VAL A 417 -1.64 -10.48 -7.10
C VAL A 417 -0.82 -9.99 -8.27
N ARG A 418 -0.73 -10.79 -9.33
CA ARG A 418 -0.04 -10.42 -10.57
C ARG A 418 -1.02 -10.41 -11.73
N LEU A 419 -1.20 -9.27 -12.36
CA LEU A 419 -2.10 -9.05 -13.48
C LEU A 419 -1.39 -8.41 -14.66
N ARG A 420 -1.88 -8.71 -15.85
CA ARG A 420 -1.42 -8.03 -17.05
C ARG A 420 -2.11 -6.67 -17.19
N ASP A 421 -1.44 -5.73 -17.84
CA ASP A 421 -1.95 -4.42 -18.19
C ASP A 421 -3.35 -4.51 -18.84
N GLY A 422 -4.32 -3.75 -18.31
CA GLY A 422 -5.72 -3.74 -18.75
C GLY A 422 -6.54 -4.98 -18.40
N GLN A 423 -5.97 -6.00 -17.75
CA GLN A 423 -6.71 -7.19 -17.34
C GLN A 423 -7.50 -6.94 -16.06
N THR A 424 -8.79 -7.27 -16.05
CA THR A 424 -9.63 -7.18 -14.86
C THR A 424 -9.69 -8.52 -14.15
N LEU A 425 -9.49 -8.51 -12.84
CA LEU A 425 -9.63 -9.65 -11.96
C LEU A 425 -10.75 -9.41 -10.95
N VAL A 426 -11.56 -10.42 -10.71
CA VAL A 426 -12.46 -10.49 -9.55
C VAL A 426 -11.64 -10.96 -8.35
N LEU A 427 -11.33 -10.06 -7.42
CA LEU A 427 -10.58 -10.39 -6.20
C LEU A 427 -11.41 -11.21 -5.23
N THR A 428 -12.67 -10.83 -5.05
CA THR A 428 -13.59 -11.52 -4.17
C THR A 428 -15.02 -11.37 -4.66
N GLY A 429 -15.81 -12.42 -4.41
CA GLY A 429 -17.25 -12.40 -4.52
C GLY A 429 -17.80 -13.13 -3.31
N ILE A 430 -18.28 -12.38 -2.30
CA ILE A 430 -18.89 -12.93 -1.09
C ILE A 430 -20.39 -12.79 -1.23
N ILE A 431 -21.10 -13.90 -1.13
CA ILE A 431 -22.56 -13.95 -1.12
C ILE A 431 -22.96 -14.54 0.22
N GLN A 432 -23.72 -13.77 0.96
CA GLN A 432 -24.34 -14.22 2.20
C GLN A 432 -25.85 -14.19 2.02
N GLU A 433 -26.51 -15.32 2.23
CA GLU A 433 -27.96 -15.43 2.17
C GLU A 433 -28.46 -15.98 3.50
N GLN A 434 -29.48 -15.32 4.04
CA GLN A 434 -30.14 -15.70 5.27
C GLN A 434 -31.63 -15.70 5.02
N GLU A 435 -32.26 -16.84 5.17
CA GLU A 435 -33.73 -17.02 5.12
C GLU A 435 -34.23 -17.39 6.51
N ARG A 436 -35.23 -16.67 6.96
CA ARG A 436 -35.93 -16.95 8.21
C ARG A 436 -37.41 -17.03 7.92
N VAL A 437 -37.99 -18.16 8.26
CA VAL A 437 -39.42 -18.38 8.12
C VAL A 437 -40.03 -18.63 9.50
N VAL A 438 -40.96 -17.80 9.90
CA VAL A 438 -41.71 -17.95 11.15
C VAL A 438 -43.15 -18.26 10.78
N THR A 439 -43.64 -19.43 11.20
CA THR A 439 -45.03 -19.82 10.98
C THR A 439 -45.73 -20.02 12.29
N SER A 440 -46.78 -19.25 12.52
CA SER A 440 -47.71 -19.40 13.64
C SER A 440 -48.99 -20.00 13.13
N LYS A 441 -49.43 -21.12 13.73
CA LYS A 441 -50.65 -21.83 13.31
C LYS A 441 -51.48 -22.28 14.48
N VAL A 442 -52.80 -22.26 14.32
CA VAL A 442 -53.73 -22.92 15.27
C VAL A 442 -53.57 -24.42 15.13
N PRO A 443 -53.22 -25.17 16.19
CA PRO A 443 -53.07 -26.63 16.12
C PRO A 443 -54.28 -27.32 15.46
N ILE A 444 -54.03 -28.33 14.66
CA ILE A 444 -55.06 -29.12 13.91
C ILE A 444 -55.68 -28.30 12.77
N LEU A 445 -56.21 -27.11 13.02
CA LEU A 445 -56.90 -26.28 12.01
C LEU A 445 -55.93 -25.72 10.97
N GLY A 446 -54.74 -25.33 11.38
CA GLY A 446 -53.69 -24.82 10.48
C GLY A 446 -53.09 -25.88 9.54
N ASP A 447 -53.30 -27.15 9.82
CA ASP A 447 -52.79 -28.28 9.00
C ASP A 447 -53.81 -28.83 8.00
N LEU A 448 -55.05 -28.29 8.01
CA LEU A 448 -56.08 -28.71 7.08
C LEU A 448 -55.77 -28.32 5.64
N PRO A 449 -55.94 -29.24 4.66
CA PRO A 449 -55.78 -28.90 3.27
C PRO A 449 -56.79 -27.82 2.84
N ILE A 450 -56.36 -26.87 2.00
CA ILE A 450 -57.15 -25.77 1.42
C ILE A 450 -57.50 -24.69 2.47
N ILE A 451 -58.13 -25.01 3.60
CA ILE A 451 -58.57 -24.01 4.59
C ILE A 451 -57.54 -23.73 5.68
N GLY A 452 -56.48 -24.51 5.82
CA GLY A 452 -55.44 -24.32 6.84
C GLY A 452 -54.69 -22.99 6.71
N SER A 453 -54.62 -22.41 5.51
CA SER A 453 -54.06 -21.08 5.29
C SER A 453 -54.79 -19.97 6.04
N LEU A 454 -56.07 -20.14 6.35
CA LEU A 454 -56.86 -19.19 7.13
C LEU A 454 -56.54 -19.26 8.65
N PHE A 455 -55.89 -20.28 9.12
CA PHE A 455 -55.54 -20.53 10.54
C PHE A 455 -54.04 -20.51 10.79
N ARG A 456 -53.25 -19.93 9.84
CA ARG A 456 -51.80 -19.75 9.96
C ARG A 456 -51.39 -18.35 9.52
N SER A 457 -50.33 -17.90 10.10
CA SER A 457 -49.59 -16.72 9.65
C SER A 457 -48.17 -17.13 9.33
N THR A 458 -47.66 -16.66 8.23
CA THR A 458 -46.28 -16.89 7.80
C THR A 458 -45.60 -15.57 7.59
N ASP A 459 -44.45 -15.42 8.21
CA ASP A 459 -43.53 -14.29 8.09
C ASP A 459 -42.22 -14.85 7.55
N ARG A 460 -41.80 -14.38 6.38
CA ARG A 460 -40.60 -14.80 5.71
C ARG A 460 -39.69 -13.60 5.50
N ASP A 461 -38.56 -13.61 6.20
CA ASP A 461 -37.48 -12.68 6.04
C ASP A 461 -36.38 -13.31 5.18
N ASN A 462 -36.04 -12.66 4.07
CA ASN A 462 -34.92 -13.07 3.25
C ASN A 462 -33.97 -11.88 3.11
N THR A 463 -32.73 -12.08 3.53
CA THR A 463 -31.67 -11.08 3.43
C THR A 463 -30.51 -11.68 2.61
N ARG A 464 -30.13 -11.00 1.54
CA ARG A 464 -29.01 -11.38 0.69
C ARG A 464 -28.05 -10.21 0.56
N ALA A 465 -26.82 -10.41 0.99
CA ALA A 465 -25.74 -9.45 0.88
C ALA A 465 -24.66 -9.97 -0.07
N GLU A 466 -24.28 -9.19 -1.06
CA GLU A 466 -23.26 -9.53 -2.05
C GLU A 466 -22.21 -8.44 -2.08
N VAL A 467 -20.93 -8.80 -1.96
CA VAL A 467 -19.80 -7.91 -2.13
C VAL A 467 -18.89 -8.44 -3.21
N ILE A 468 -18.67 -7.65 -4.25
CA ILE A 468 -17.79 -7.98 -5.38
C ILE A 468 -16.74 -6.91 -5.50
N VAL A 469 -15.47 -7.30 -5.53
CA VAL A 469 -14.33 -6.41 -5.75
C VAL A 469 -13.63 -6.79 -7.04
N LEU A 470 -13.56 -5.84 -7.97
CA LEU A 470 -12.88 -5.95 -9.26
C LEU A 470 -11.67 -5.05 -9.25
N VAL A 471 -10.56 -5.52 -9.81
CA VAL A 471 -9.33 -4.71 -9.93
C VAL A 471 -8.81 -4.77 -11.35
N THR A 472 -8.41 -3.61 -11.87
CA THR A 472 -7.87 -3.45 -13.22
C THR A 472 -6.65 -2.52 -13.15
N PRO A 473 -5.41 -3.04 -13.31
CA PRO A 473 -4.22 -2.20 -13.43
C PRO A 473 -4.09 -1.67 -14.86
N ARG A 474 -3.56 -0.46 -15.00
CA ARG A 474 -3.18 0.15 -16.27
C ARG A 474 -1.82 0.82 -16.12
N ILE A 475 -0.82 0.31 -16.81
CA ILE A 475 0.54 0.86 -16.79
C ILE A 475 0.52 2.21 -17.51
N MET A 476 1.15 3.22 -16.88
CA MET A 476 1.30 4.54 -17.45
C MET A 476 2.66 4.60 -18.16
N ASP A 477 2.64 4.83 -19.46
CA ASP A 477 3.85 5.01 -20.26
C ASP A 477 4.13 6.50 -20.44
N ASP A 478 5.26 6.97 -19.92
CA ASP A 478 5.72 8.36 -20.03
C ASP A 478 6.05 8.78 -21.48
N SER A 479 6.19 7.80 -22.39
CA SER A 479 6.51 8.05 -23.79
C SER A 479 5.29 8.45 -24.64
N GLN A 480 4.09 8.27 -24.12
CA GLN A 480 2.87 8.63 -24.82
C GLN A 480 2.58 10.13 -24.67
N PRO A 481 2.24 10.85 -25.75
CA PRO A 481 1.83 12.23 -25.62
C PRO A 481 0.60 12.32 -24.73
N TYR A 482 0.58 13.32 -23.86
CA TYR A 482 -0.39 13.62 -22.79
C TYR A 482 -1.90 13.51 -23.18
N ASN A 483 -2.19 13.32 -24.45
CA ASN A 483 -3.55 13.26 -24.98
C ASN A 483 -4.28 11.92 -24.78
N ASP A 484 -3.59 10.82 -24.44
CA ASP A 484 -4.22 9.50 -24.32
C ASP A 484 -4.65 9.15 -22.88
N PHE A 485 -4.19 9.93 -21.89
CA PHE A 485 -4.64 9.83 -20.51
C PHE A 485 -5.85 10.72 -20.22
N ASN A 486 -6.82 10.73 -21.12
CA ASN A 486 -8.10 11.35 -20.86
C ASN A 486 -8.89 10.48 -19.86
N TYR A 487 -8.48 10.48 -18.57
CA TYR A 487 -9.41 10.27 -17.48
C TYR A 487 -10.32 11.52 -17.45
N SER A 488 -11.15 11.66 -18.48
CA SER A 488 -12.19 12.66 -18.44
C SER A 488 -13.18 12.18 -17.37
N TYR A 489 -13.02 12.71 -16.15
CA TYR A 489 -14.12 12.73 -15.22
C TYR A 489 -15.31 13.36 -15.96
N ILE A 490 -16.28 12.54 -16.34
CA ILE A 490 -17.54 13.03 -16.89
C ILE A 490 -18.44 13.31 -15.69
N PRO A 491 -18.46 14.55 -15.19
CA PRO A 491 -19.32 14.89 -14.06
C PRO A 491 -20.78 14.66 -14.46
N ASN A 492 -21.55 14.15 -13.52
CA ASN A 492 -23.00 14.06 -13.66
C ASN A 492 -23.56 15.43 -14.04
N SER A 493 -24.73 15.48 -14.72
CA SER A 493 -25.36 16.70 -15.19
C SER A 493 -25.42 17.82 -14.13
N ASP A 494 -25.71 17.46 -12.89
CA ASP A 494 -25.85 18.39 -11.78
C ASP A 494 -24.51 19.02 -11.34
N VAL A 495 -23.43 18.24 -11.34
CA VAL A 495 -22.07 18.73 -11.04
C VAL A 495 -21.56 19.59 -12.18
N ARG A 496 -21.85 19.22 -13.43
CA ARG A 496 -21.49 20.02 -14.62
C ARG A 496 -22.18 21.38 -14.61
N GLN A 497 -23.45 21.42 -14.22
CA GLN A 497 -24.23 22.66 -14.13
C GLN A 497 -23.69 23.58 -13.02
N ARG A 498 -23.27 23.04 -11.88
CA ARG A 498 -22.63 23.81 -10.80
C ARG A 498 -21.28 24.36 -11.19
N LEU A 499 -20.43 23.56 -11.86
CA LEU A 499 -19.13 24.02 -12.36
C LEU A 499 -19.24 25.09 -13.46
N GLN A 500 -20.31 25.07 -14.25
CA GLN A 500 -20.58 26.09 -15.28
C GLN A 500 -21.20 27.36 -14.67
N GLY A 501 -21.94 27.24 -13.55
CA GLY A 501 -22.57 28.38 -12.89
C GLY A 501 -21.61 29.23 -12.03
N GLU A 502 -20.49 28.67 -11.59
CA GLU A 502 -19.50 29.37 -10.75
C GLU A 502 -18.55 30.28 -11.55
N ASN A 503 -18.52 30.16 -12.88
CA ASN A 503 -17.77 31.04 -13.80
C ASN A 503 -18.56 32.25 -14.31
N ALA A 504 -19.79 32.46 -13.86
CA ALA A 504 -20.50 33.68 -14.10
C ALA A 504 -20.01 34.78 -13.14
N ILE A 505 -18.94 35.49 -13.51
CA ILE A 505 -18.50 36.71 -12.87
C ILE A 505 -19.70 37.65 -12.86
N PRO A 506 -20.21 38.11 -11.69
CA PRO A 506 -21.27 39.10 -11.66
C PRO A 506 -20.73 40.39 -12.31
N ASN A 507 -21.38 40.81 -13.38
CA ASN A 507 -21.14 42.09 -14.01
C ASN A 507 -21.33 43.19 -12.98
N ILE A 508 -20.22 43.81 -12.52
CA ILE A 508 -20.28 45.01 -11.69
C ILE A 508 -20.68 46.16 -12.60
N PRO A 509 -21.82 46.80 -12.41
CA PRO A 509 -22.18 48.00 -13.19
C PRO A 509 -21.21 49.13 -12.79
N GLN A 510 -20.69 49.80 -13.80
CA GLN A 510 -19.90 51.05 -13.68
C GLN A 510 -20.78 52.22 -13.15
#